data_9b42275ac120220a6b6dbc87253b34eb
#
_entry.id   9b42275ac120220a6b6dbc87253b34eb
#
_cell.length_a   1.000
_cell.length_b   1.000
_cell.length_c   1.000
_cell.angle_alpha   90.00
_cell.angle_beta   90.00
_cell.angle_gamma   90.00
#
_symmetry.space_group_name_H-M   'P 1'
#
loop_
_entity.id
_entity.type
_entity.pdbx_description
1 polymer ?
#
loop_
_entity_poly.entity_id
_entity_poly.type
_entity_poly.pdbx_seq_one_letter_code
_entity_poly.pdbx_strand_id
1 'polypeptide(L)'
;MGSGLKGVGKQSDWLEMIIAQGHNPLFALFGAVLVTSIVQSSSFTTSLIITLVAAGQMPIETAVFAVMGANIGTSVTGLIVSLGTMRIRRQFRRAYAAALLHAVPNILTVVILFPVEWITSTIFKNGQGILANTAGLIAGSLGFDEVTKPTNPIKVITKPVVTFLQSVTEWFGGGASMVSSVSLSIIGLLLLFLALVFLVKNLKGAVLSRLEGLFSTVFFRNDFVAWLSGIFSTISVQSSSVTTSLMVPIVGAGAVKLKRAFPFMLGANIGTTVTGLIAALANPTSAAVTVAIAHVLFNCSDNLIWYPLRKIPIRISKSYSALASRSKKWAFIFLGVMFVVLPAIGLIITEVFIYD
;
A
#
# COMPACT_ATOMS: atom_id res chain seq x y z
N MET A 1 -1.14 -11.74 15.48
CA MET A 1 -1.87 -10.46 15.31
C MET A 1 -3.38 -10.67 15.23
N GLY A 2 -3.94 -11.37 14.24
CA GLY A 2 -5.38 -11.53 14.09
C GLY A 2 -6.11 -12.11 15.33
N SER A 3 -5.50 -13.04 16.04
CA SER A 3 -6.07 -13.59 17.30
C SER A 3 -6.10 -12.55 18.42
N GLY A 4 -5.05 -11.73 18.53
CA GLY A 4 -5.00 -10.62 19.50
C GLY A 4 -6.04 -9.55 19.19
N LEU A 5 -6.14 -9.11 17.92
CA LEU A 5 -7.13 -8.13 17.49
C LEU A 5 -8.57 -8.58 17.76
N LYS A 6 -8.89 -9.87 17.54
CA LYS A 6 -10.20 -10.44 17.92
C LYS A 6 -10.46 -10.40 19.42
N GLY A 7 -9.42 -10.61 20.23
CA GLY A 7 -9.50 -10.53 21.67
C GLY A 7 -9.75 -9.09 22.15
N VAL A 8 -9.05 -8.12 21.58
CA VAL A 8 -9.24 -6.69 21.89
C VAL A 8 -10.64 -6.24 21.51
N GLY A 9 -11.15 -6.60 20.31
CA GLY A 9 -12.49 -6.22 19.85
C GLY A 9 -13.63 -6.75 20.73
N LYS A 10 -13.40 -7.82 21.49
CA LYS A 10 -14.40 -8.37 22.43
C LYS A 10 -14.41 -7.70 23.79
N GLN A 11 -13.43 -6.86 24.11
CA GLN A 11 -13.19 -6.39 25.48
C GLN A 11 -13.12 -4.87 25.62
N SER A 12 -13.37 -4.09 24.55
CA SER A 12 -13.13 -2.64 24.61
C SER A 12 -14.13 -1.80 23.82
N ASP A 13 -14.89 -0.97 24.54
CA ASP A 13 -15.83 0.01 23.96
C ASP A 13 -15.10 1.07 23.11
N TRP A 14 -13.90 1.50 23.53
CA TRP A 14 -13.10 2.47 22.75
C TRP A 14 -12.61 1.92 21.41
N LEU A 15 -12.41 0.60 21.31
CA LEU A 15 -12.06 -0.02 20.04
C LEU A 15 -13.28 -0.09 19.11
N GLU A 16 -14.48 -0.28 19.68
CA GLU A 16 -15.72 -0.16 18.92
C GLU A 16 -15.89 1.26 18.37
N MET A 17 -15.53 2.29 19.13
CA MET A 17 -15.48 3.68 18.62
C MET A 17 -14.49 3.86 17.46
N ILE A 18 -13.26 3.34 17.58
CA ILE A 18 -12.26 3.41 16.49
C ILE A 18 -12.72 2.59 15.28
N ILE A 19 -13.35 1.44 15.50
CA ILE A 19 -13.89 0.61 14.42
C ILE A 19 -15.10 1.33 13.78
N ALA A 20 -15.95 1.98 14.55
CA ALA A 20 -17.06 2.79 14.03
C ALA A 20 -16.56 3.96 13.16
N GLN A 21 -15.51 4.66 13.59
CA GLN A 21 -14.84 5.67 12.77
C GLN A 21 -14.15 5.05 11.53
N GLY A 22 -13.67 3.81 11.66
CA GLY A 22 -13.10 3.02 10.55
C GLY A 22 -14.09 2.73 9.43
N HIS A 23 -15.39 2.93 9.60
CA HIS A 23 -16.39 2.85 8.52
C HIS A 23 -16.38 4.08 7.59
N ASN A 24 -15.73 5.18 7.99
CA ASN A 24 -15.64 6.37 7.15
C ASN A 24 -14.58 6.20 6.05
N PRO A 25 -14.97 6.34 4.75
CA PRO A 25 -14.04 6.21 3.63
C PRO A 25 -12.86 7.18 3.67
N LEU A 26 -13.08 8.43 4.10
CA LEU A 26 -12.03 9.44 4.22
C LEU A 26 -11.05 9.11 5.35
N PHE A 27 -11.57 8.66 6.50
CA PHE A 27 -10.73 8.21 7.62
C PHE A 27 -9.81 7.06 7.19
N ALA A 28 -10.35 6.07 6.50
CA ALA A 28 -9.60 4.93 6.00
C ALA A 28 -8.52 5.34 4.98
N LEU A 29 -8.89 6.22 4.04
CA LEU A 29 -7.96 6.74 3.03
C LEU A 29 -6.80 7.49 3.70
N PHE A 30 -7.11 8.52 4.48
CA PHE A 30 -6.09 9.41 5.06
C PHE A 30 -5.27 8.73 6.16
N GLY A 31 -5.89 7.86 6.96
CA GLY A 31 -5.20 7.04 7.94
C GLY A 31 -4.17 6.13 7.28
N ALA A 32 -4.54 5.47 6.19
CA ALA A 32 -3.62 4.62 5.44
C ALA A 32 -2.51 5.41 4.72
N VAL A 33 -2.78 6.64 4.23
CA VAL A 33 -1.74 7.54 3.71
C VAL A 33 -0.71 7.83 4.80
N LEU A 34 -1.14 8.23 6.00
CA LEU A 34 -0.24 8.54 7.13
C LEU A 34 0.58 7.32 7.55
N VAL A 35 -0.10 6.20 7.83
CA VAL A 35 0.57 4.96 8.26
C VAL A 35 1.63 4.55 7.24
N THR A 36 1.27 4.53 5.95
CA THR A 36 2.21 4.13 4.90
C THR A 36 3.35 5.11 4.74
N SER A 37 3.09 6.41 4.88
CA SER A 37 4.13 7.45 4.78
C SER A 37 5.13 7.38 5.93
N ILE A 38 4.68 7.05 7.14
CA ILE A 38 5.53 6.87 8.34
C ILE A 38 6.33 5.58 8.22
N VAL A 39 5.66 4.47 7.93
CA VAL A 39 6.29 3.13 7.84
C VAL A 39 7.11 2.98 6.55
N GLN A 40 6.83 3.77 5.53
CA GLN A 40 7.44 3.72 4.18
C GLN A 40 7.32 2.35 3.50
N SER A 41 6.26 1.62 3.80
CA SER A 41 6.01 0.28 3.28
C SER A 41 4.53 0.02 3.06
N SER A 42 4.07 0.14 1.81
CA SER A 42 2.70 -0.25 1.44
C SER A 42 2.47 -1.75 1.58
N SER A 43 3.49 -2.58 1.36
CA SER A 43 3.38 -4.03 1.59
C SER A 43 3.01 -4.34 3.03
N PHE A 44 3.59 -3.61 3.99
CA PHE A 44 3.21 -3.72 5.40
C PHE A 44 1.78 -3.25 5.63
N THR A 45 1.44 -2.05 5.18
CA THR A 45 0.11 -1.45 5.39
C THR A 45 -0.99 -2.29 4.75
N THR A 46 -0.82 -2.74 3.50
CA THR A 46 -1.83 -3.58 2.83
C THR A 46 -1.95 -4.97 3.46
N SER A 47 -0.84 -5.58 3.90
CA SER A 47 -0.90 -6.84 4.66
C SER A 47 -1.62 -6.67 6.00
N LEU A 48 -1.44 -5.54 6.68
CA LEU A 48 -2.16 -5.19 7.90
C LEU A 48 -3.66 -5.04 7.61
N ILE A 49 -4.05 -4.26 6.61
CA ILE A 49 -5.45 -4.08 6.19
C ILE A 49 -6.09 -5.44 5.90
N ILE A 50 -5.48 -6.27 5.08
CA ILE A 50 -5.98 -7.61 4.73
C ILE A 50 -6.12 -8.50 5.98
N THR A 51 -5.20 -8.39 6.94
CA THR A 51 -5.27 -9.13 8.20
C THR A 51 -6.42 -8.65 9.08
N LEU A 52 -6.67 -7.34 9.14
CA LEU A 52 -7.82 -6.75 9.85
C LEU A 52 -9.15 -7.23 9.25
N VAL A 53 -9.24 -7.24 7.92
CA VAL A 53 -10.40 -7.77 7.20
C VAL A 53 -10.59 -9.27 7.47
N ALA A 54 -9.53 -10.06 7.37
CA ALA A 54 -9.58 -11.49 7.69
C ALA A 54 -9.98 -11.78 9.15
N ALA A 55 -9.68 -10.85 10.06
CA ALA A 55 -10.06 -10.91 11.46
C ALA A 55 -11.51 -10.44 11.70
N GLY A 56 -12.18 -9.86 10.70
CA GLY A 56 -13.50 -9.25 10.83
C GLY A 56 -13.50 -7.93 11.61
N GLN A 57 -12.34 -7.23 11.65
CA GLN A 57 -12.15 -5.96 12.34
C GLN A 57 -12.22 -4.75 11.39
N MET A 58 -12.27 -5.00 10.10
CA MET A 58 -12.40 -3.98 9.07
C MET A 58 -13.31 -4.49 7.97
N PRO A 59 -14.39 -3.77 7.60
CA PRO A 59 -15.23 -4.15 6.48
C PRO A 59 -14.50 -3.97 5.13
N ILE A 60 -14.95 -4.69 4.11
CA ILE A 60 -14.35 -4.67 2.76
C ILE A 60 -14.39 -3.26 2.19
N GLU A 61 -15.50 -2.56 2.34
CA GLU A 61 -15.74 -1.21 1.83
C GLU A 61 -14.63 -0.25 2.30
N THR A 62 -14.42 -0.23 3.61
CA THR A 62 -13.39 0.60 4.25
C THR A 62 -11.98 0.19 3.83
N ALA A 63 -11.74 -1.11 3.73
CA ALA A 63 -10.42 -1.65 3.36
C ALA A 63 -10.00 -1.24 1.95
N VAL A 64 -10.95 -1.13 1.01
CA VAL A 64 -10.67 -0.66 -0.36
C VAL A 64 -10.17 0.79 -0.35
N PHE A 65 -10.80 1.69 0.42
CA PHE A 65 -10.31 3.06 0.58
C PHE A 65 -8.96 3.14 1.29
N ALA A 66 -8.74 2.30 2.29
CA ALA A 66 -7.44 2.21 2.95
C ALA A 66 -6.33 1.73 2.00
N VAL A 67 -6.62 0.78 1.10
CA VAL A 67 -5.68 0.33 0.05
C VAL A 67 -5.36 1.47 -0.91
N MET A 68 -6.33 2.29 -1.32
CA MET A 68 -6.09 3.50 -2.12
C MET A 68 -5.12 4.46 -1.41
N GLY A 69 -5.33 4.69 -0.11
CA GLY A 69 -4.45 5.52 0.72
C GLY A 69 -3.03 4.96 0.83
N ALA A 70 -2.88 3.65 1.02
CA ALA A 70 -1.59 2.99 1.09
C ALA A 70 -0.77 3.16 -0.21
N ASN A 71 -1.43 3.15 -1.37
CA ASN A 71 -0.77 3.40 -2.66
C ASN A 71 -0.24 4.84 -2.77
N ILE A 72 -0.99 5.87 -2.31
CA ILE A 72 -0.49 7.25 -2.24
C ILE A 72 0.73 7.32 -1.31
N GLY A 73 0.61 6.79 -0.09
CA GLY A 73 1.66 6.86 0.94
C GLY A 73 2.99 6.24 0.52
N THR A 74 2.96 5.20 -0.34
CA THR A 74 4.17 4.56 -0.87
C THR A 74 5.11 5.53 -1.58
N SER A 75 4.56 6.56 -2.18
CA SER A 75 5.30 7.51 -3.03
C SER A 75 6.27 8.39 -2.24
N VAL A 76 6.08 8.52 -0.92
CA VAL A 76 6.92 9.36 -0.05
C VAL A 76 8.40 8.96 -0.10
N THR A 77 8.68 7.66 -0.15
CA THR A 77 10.06 7.13 -0.13
C THR A 77 10.86 7.61 -1.33
N GLY A 78 10.32 7.52 -2.54
CA GLY A 78 10.97 8.03 -3.75
C GLY A 78 11.21 9.54 -3.70
N LEU A 79 10.26 10.30 -3.16
CA LEU A 79 10.40 11.76 -2.99
C LEU A 79 11.53 12.08 -2.01
N ILE A 80 11.62 11.40 -0.86
CA ILE A 80 12.73 11.57 0.10
C ILE A 80 14.07 11.23 -0.55
N VAL A 81 14.17 10.11 -1.26
CA VAL A 81 15.41 9.72 -1.97
C VAL A 81 15.85 10.78 -2.97
N SER A 82 14.90 11.43 -3.66
CA SER A 82 15.21 12.50 -4.60
C SER A 82 15.88 13.71 -3.95
N LEU A 83 15.56 14.00 -2.65
CA LEU A 83 16.17 15.10 -1.90
C LEU A 83 17.69 14.92 -1.75
N GLY A 84 18.19 13.68 -1.73
CA GLY A 84 19.63 13.40 -1.71
C GLY A 84 20.40 13.95 -2.92
N THR A 85 19.70 14.29 -4.02
CA THR A 85 20.30 14.85 -5.24
C THR A 85 20.24 16.39 -5.32
N MET A 86 19.80 17.08 -4.25
CA MET A 86 19.55 18.54 -4.24
C MET A 86 20.77 19.43 -4.52
N ARG A 87 21.98 18.89 -4.35
CA ARG A 87 23.22 19.66 -4.58
C ARG A 87 23.37 20.08 -6.04
N ILE A 88 22.95 19.22 -6.98
CA ILE A 88 23.07 19.44 -8.43
C ILE A 88 21.66 19.68 -9.00
N ARG A 89 21.34 20.96 -9.31
CA ARG A 89 20.00 21.38 -9.76
C ARG A 89 19.43 20.53 -10.90
N ARG A 90 20.26 20.21 -11.90
CA ARG A 90 19.83 19.40 -13.07
C ARG A 90 19.52 17.97 -12.68
N GLN A 91 20.33 17.38 -11.82
CA GLN A 91 20.13 16.02 -11.29
C GLN A 91 18.88 15.96 -10.41
N PHE A 92 18.74 16.91 -9.48
CA PHE A 92 17.57 17.02 -8.62
C PHE A 92 16.27 17.15 -9.42
N ARG A 93 16.23 18.03 -10.42
CA ARG A 93 15.03 18.19 -11.27
C ARG A 93 14.63 16.88 -11.93
N ARG A 94 15.56 16.07 -12.41
CA ARG A 94 15.28 14.78 -13.05
C ARG A 94 14.86 13.72 -12.02
N ALA A 95 15.57 13.64 -10.90
CA ALA A 95 15.30 12.71 -9.81
C ALA A 95 13.92 12.98 -9.19
N TYR A 96 13.62 14.25 -8.88
CA TYR A 96 12.34 14.65 -8.33
C TYR A 96 11.19 14.41 -9.31
N ALA A 97 11.39 14.66 -10.62
CA ALA A 97 10.42 14.29 -11.63
C ALA A 97 10.17 12.78 -11.68
N ALA A 98 11.20 11.95 -11.53
CA ALA A 98 11.05 10.49 -11.46
C ALA A 98 10.26 10.05 -10.22
N ALA A 99 10.54 10.64 -9.05
CA ALA A 99 9.77 10.37 -7.84
C ALA A 99 8.28 10.77 -7.99
N LEU A 100 8.01 11.92 -8.61
CA LEU A 100 6.66 12.36 -8.94
C LEU A 100 5.95 11.45 -9.96
N LEU A 101 6.66 10.75 -10.84
CA LEU A 101 6.04 9.75 -11.74
C LEU A 101 5.42 8.56 -10.99
N HIS A 102 5.82 8.32 -9.77
CA HIS A 102 5.17 7.34 -8.90
C HIS A 102 4.01 7.96 -8.11
N ALA A 103 4.18 9.19 -7.60
CA ALA A 103 3.18 9.86 -6.78
C ALA A 103 1.97 10.36 -7.59
N VAL A 104 2.21 11.02 -8.71
CA VAL A 104 1.15 11.71 -9.47
C VAL A 104 0.09 10.75 -10.02
N PRO A 105 0.42 9.61 -10.66
CA PRO A 105 -0.58 8.67 -11.09
C PRO A 105 -1.43 8.15 -9.93
N ASN A 106 -0.83 7.68 -8.84
CA ASN A 106 -1.54 7.19 -7.67
C ASN A 106 -2.53 8.22 -7.10
N ILE A 107 -2.09 9.48 -6.95
CA ILE A 107 -2.95 10.57 -6.48
C ILE A 107 -4.11 10.81 -7.45
N LEU A 108 -3.83 10.91 -8.75
CA LEU A 108 -4.86 11.16 -9.77
C LEU A 108 -5.82 9.97 -9.89
N THR A 109 -5.35 8.74 -9.75
CA THR A 109 -6.21 7.54 -9.74
C THR A 109 -7.15 7.56 -8.55
N VAL A 110 -6.66 7.93 -7.37
CA VAL A 110 -7.51 8.08 -6.18
C VAL A 110 -8.52 9.19 -6.37
N VAL A 111 -8.13 10.34 -6.93
CA VAL A 111 -9.06 11.46 -7.22
C VAL A 111 -10.20 11.02 -8.16
N ILE A 112 -9.94 10.07 -9.05
CA ILE A 112 -10.97 9.53 -9.97
C ILE A 112 -11.76 8.39 -9.30
N LEU A 113 -11.08 7.39 -8.75
CA LEU A 113 -11.72 6.16 -8.28
C LEU A 113 -12.35 6.28 -6.89
N PHE A 114 -11.84 7.16 -6.03
CA PHE A 114 -12.42 7.35 -4.69
C PHE A 114 -13.87 7.84 -4.76
N PRO A 115 -14.21 8.92 -5.50
CA PRO A 115 -15.60 9.32 -5.65
C PRO A 115 -16.48 8.26 -6.33
N VAL A 116 -15.94 7.55 -7.32
CA VAL A 116 -16.67 6.48 -8.02
C VAL A 116 -16.99 5.35 -7.04
N GLU A 117 -16.01 4.89 -6.28
CA GLU A 117 -16.20 3.83 -5.29
C GLU A 117 -17.17 4.25 -4.19
N TRP A 118 -17.03 5.48 -3.69
CA TRP A 118 -17.91 6.02 -2.64
C TRP A 118 -19.34 6.19 -3.14
N ILE A 119 -19.58 6.83 -4.30
CA ILE A 119 -20.93 7.02 -4.86
C ILE A 119 -21.57 5.66 -5.16
N THR A 120 -20.82 4.73 -5.77
CA THR A 120 -21.36 3.40 -6.07
C THR A 120 -21.64 2.57 -4.82
N SER A 121 -20.89 2.77 -3.73
CA SER A 121 -21.18 2.10 -2.45
C SER A 121 -22.51 2.56 -1.83
N THR A 122 -22.95 3.79 -2.11
CA THR A 122 -24.28 4.27 -1.66
C THR A 122 -25.42 3.76 -2.53
N ILE A 123 -25.14 3.38 -3.77
CA ILE A 123 -26.12 2.89 -4.74
C ILE A 123 -26.35 1.38 -4.58
N PHE A 124 -25.30 0.61 -4.39
CA PHE A 124 -25.41 -0.84 -4.24
C PHE A 124 -25.92 -1.23 -2.84
N LYS A 125 -26.89 -2.14 -2.82
CA LYS A 125 -27.57 -2.60 -1.57
C LYS A 125 -26.63 -3.22 -0.53
N ASN A 126 -25.48 -3.74 -0.95
CA ASN A 126 -24.50 -4.36 -0.07
C ASN A 126 -23.49 -3.34 0.52
N GLY A 127 -23.64 -2.05 0.22
CA GLY A 127 -22.73 -1.01 0.71
C GLY A 127 -21.33 -1.02 0.10
N GLN A 128 -21.08 -1.88 -0.89
CA GLN A 128 -19.78 -2.01 -1.56
C GLN A 128 -19.79 -1.24 -2.87
N GLY A 129 -18.72 -0.50 -3.15
CA GLY A 129 -18.55 0.20 -4.42
C GLY A 129 -18.23 -0.75 -5.58
N ILE A 130 -18.08 -0.19 -6.77
CA ILE A 130 -17.86 -0.97 -7.99
C ILE A 130 -16.57 -1.80 -7.95
N LEU A 131 -15.50 -1.26 -7.36
CA LEU A 131 -14.22 -1.95 -7.25
C LEU A 131 -14.30 -3.15 -6.30
N ALA A 132 -14.94 -2.94 -5.13
CA ALA A 132 -15.16 -3.99 -4.15
C ALA A 132 -16.09 -5.08 -4.69
N ASN A 133 -17.20 -4.72 -5.34
CA ASN A 133 -18.13 -5.67 -5.95
C ASN A 133 -17.46 -6.49 -7.06
N THR A 134 -16.72 -5.83 -7.96
CA THR A 134 -16.00 -6.54 -9.04
C THR A 134 -14.96 -7.50 -8.47
N ALA A 135 -14.24 -7.09 -7.43
CA ALA A 135 -13.28 -7.95 -6.74
C ALA A 135 -13.97 -9.15 -6.06
N GLY A 136 -15.14 -8.94 -5.45
CA GLY A 136 -15.94 -10.00 -4.85
C GLY A 136 -16.42 -11.02 -5.88
N LEU A 137 -16.91 -10.57 -7.04
CA LEU A 137 -17.30 -11.46 -8.14
C LEU A 137 -16.14 -12.31 -8.64
N ILE A 138 -14.94 -11.71 -8.77
CA ILE A 138 -13.73 -12.45 -9.16
C ILE A 138 -13.34 -13.45 -8.06
N ALA A 139 -13.37 -13.04 -6.79
CA ALA A 139 -13.08 -13.94 -5.68
C ALA A 139 -14.03 -15.15 -5.66
N GLY A 140 -15.32 -14.91 -5.87
CA GLY A 140 -16.34 -15.95 -5.98
C GLY A 140 -16.11 -16.90 -7.16
N SER A 141 -15.81 -16.35 -8.34
CA SER A 141 -15.51 -17.17 -9.52
C SER A 141 -14.27 -18.05 -9.35
N LEU A 142 -13.35 -17.66 -8.46
CA LEU A 142 -12.18 -18.45 -8.08
C LEU A 142 -12.46 -19.45 -6.94
N GLY A 143 -13.71 -19.58 -6.50
CA GLY A 143 -14.12 -20.54 -5.47
C GLY A 143 -13.85 -20.10 -4.03
N PHE A 144 -13.61 -18.80 -3.80
CA PHE A 144 -13.38 -18.28 -2.46
C PHE A 144 -14.67 -17.90 -1.69
N ASP A 145 -15.85 -17.98 -2.32
CA ASP A 145 -17.16 -17.74 -1.66
C ASP A 145 -17.53 -18.86 -0.69
N GLU A 146 -17.18 -20.11 -1.01
CA GLU A 146 -17.47 -21.29 -0.20
C GLU A 146 -16.37 -21.64 0.80
N VAL A 147 -15.42 -20.74 1.07
CA VAL A 147 -14.34 -21.01 2.02
C VAL A 147 -14.88 -21.07 3.45
N THR A 148 -15.75 -22.07 3.70
CA THR A 148 -16.07 -22.57 5.03
C THR A 148 -14.85 -23.29 5.57
N LYS A 149 -13.94 -22.54 6.24
CA LYS A 149 -12.81 -23.08 7.00
C LYS A 149 -11.94 -24.09 6.24
N PRO A 150 -11.22 -23.72 5.18
CA PRO A 150 -10.22 -24.62 4.64
C PRO A 150 -9.21 -24.93 5.74
N THR A 151 -8.80 -26.18 5.83
CA THR A 151 -7.63 -26.57 6.60
C THR A 151 -6.40 -25.95 5.94
N ASN A 152 -6.14 -24.69 6.29
CA ASN A 152 -5.01 -23.96 5.73
C ASN A 152 -3.72 -24.56 6.29
N PRO A 153 -2.85 -25.17 5.46
CA PRO A 153 -1.61 -25.76 5.92
C PRO A 153 -0.72 -24.75 6.66
N ILE A 154 -0.78 -23.46 6.28
CA ILE A 154 -0.07 -22.38 6.97
C ILE A 154 -0.61 -22.21 8.39
N LYS A 155 -1.95 -22.29 8.60
CA LYS A 155 -2.54 -22.25 9.95
C LYS A 155 -2.08 -23.45 10.80
N VAL A 156 -1.97 -24.64 10.21
CA VAL A 156 -1.50 -25.82 10.93
C VAL A 156 -0.05 -25.63 11.41
N ILE A 157 0.81 -25.10 10.53
CA ILE A 157 2.23 -24.86 10.85
C ILE A 157 2.37 -23.71 11.86
N THR A 158 1.58 -22.65 11.75
CA THR A 158 1.68 -21.46 12.61
C THR A 158 0.94 -21.61 13.95
N LYS A 159 -0.03 -22.53 14.05
CA LYS A 159 -0.84 -22.72 15.25
C LYS A 159 -0.01 -22.94 16.53
N PRO A 160 1.04 -23.79 16.56
CA PRO A 160 1.85 -23.97 17.76
C PRO A 160 2.51 -22.67 18.24
N VAL A 161 3.04 -21.88 17.29
CA VAL A 161 3.67 -20.58 17.60
C VAL A 161 2.64 -19.58 18.14
N VAL A 162 1.46 -19.51 17.50
CA VAL A 162 0.37 -18.63 17.97
C VAL A 162 -0.09 -19.04 19.36
N THR A 163 -0.30 -20.33 19.62
CA THR A 163 -0.72 -20.82 20.93
C THR A 163 0.34 -20.52 22.00
N PHE A 164 1.61 -20.75 21.70
CA PHE A 164 2.71 -20.38 22.59
C PHE A 164 2.71 -18.90 22.95
N LEU A 165 2.61 -18.01 21.93
CA LEU A 165 2.55 -16.56 22.16
C LEU A 165 1.31 -16.15 22.97
N GLN A 166 0.17 -16.81 22.74
CA GLN A 166 -1.04 -16.58 23.53
C GLN A 166 -0.81 -16.96 24.99
N SER A 167 -0.27 -18.15 25.26
CA SER A 167 0.03 -18.59 26.64
C SER A 167 0.99 -17.63 27.34
N VAL A 168 2.02 -17.15 26.64
CA VAL A 168 2.97 -16.17 27.20
C VAL A 168 2.26 -14.85 27.53
N THR A 169 1.46 -14.32 26.62
CA THR A 169 0.77 -13.03 26.84
C THR A 169 -0.31 -13.16 27.90
N GLU A 170 -1.01 -14.27 28.02
CA GLU A 170 -1.99 -14.56 29.06
C GLU A 170 -1.33 -14.72 30.44
N TRP A 171 -0.15 -15.31 30.50
CA TRP A 171 0.61 -15.42 31.75
C TRP A 171 1.00 -14.05 32.30
N PHE A 172 1.51 -13.14 31.42
CA PHE A 172 1.84 -11.77 31.82
C PHE A 172 0.61 -10.89 32.04
N GLY A 173 -0.48 -11.13 31.33
CA GLY A 173 -1.70 -10.32 31.37
C GLY A 173 -2.74 -10.78 32.41
N GLY A 174 -2.43 -11.82 33.20
CA GLY A 174 -3.36 -12.36 34.21
C GLY A 174 -4.56 -13.11 33.63
N GLY A 175 -4.34 -13.84 32.53
CA GLY A 175 -5.37 -14.60 31.82
C GLY A 175 -5.77 -13.99 30.49
N ALA A 176 -6.90 -14.41 29.91
CA ALA A 176 -7.47 -13.88 28.68
C ALA A 176 -8.05 -12.48 28.90
N SER A 177 -7.18 -11.49 29.04
CA SER A 177 -7.50 -10.09 29.35
C SER A 177 -7.25 -9.18 28.14
N MET A 178 -7.69 -7.93 28.25
CA MET A 178 -7.38 -6.88 27.26
C MET A 178 -5.86 -6.71 27.11
N VAL A 179 -5.12 -6.74 28.22
CA VAL A 179 -3.66 -6.59 28.22
C VAL A 179 -2.99 -7.72 27.40
N SER A 180 -3.41 -8.97 27.59
CA SER A 180 -2.91 -10.11 26.82
C SER A 180 -3.26 -9.99 25.33
N SER A 181 -4.46 -9.56 25.00
CA SER A 181 -4.94 -9.38 23.62
C SER A 181 -4.20 -8.25 22.90
N VAL A 182 -3.98 -7.11 23.54
CA VAL A 182 -3.18 -5.98 23.03
C VAL A 182 -1.72 -6.40 22.84
N SER A 183 -1.12 -7.05 23.85
CA SER A 183 0.25 -7.52 23.79
C SER A 183 0.46 -8.50 22.64
N LEU A 184 -0.45 -9.45 22.44
CA LEU A 184 -0.42 -10.41 21.33
C LEU A 184 -0.56 -9.68 19.98
N SER A 185 -1.38 -8.64 19.89
CA SER A 185 -1.54 -7.82 18.67
C SER A 185 -0.25 -7.08 18.34
N ILE A 186 0.39 -6.45 19.32
CA ILE A 186 1.65 -5.73 19.17
C ILE A 186 2.77 -6.69 18.75
N ILE A 187 2.91 -7.83 19.42
CA ILE A 187 3.90 -8.86 19.05
C ILE A 187 3.66 -9.33 17.62
N GLY A 188 2.41 -9.61 17.24
CA GLY A 188 2.06 -10.02 15.89
C GLY A 188 2.37 -8.96 14.83
N LEU A 189 2.18 -7.68 15.16
CA LEU A 189 2.53 -6.55 14.30
C LEU A 189 4.04 -6.41 14.13
N LEU A 190 4.79 -6.52 15.23
CA LEU A 190 6.26 -6.50 15.21
C LEU A 190 6.83 -7.68 14.40
N LEU A 191 6.30 -8.88 14.57
CA LEU A 191 6.71 -10.04 13.79
C LEU A 191 6.42 -9.87 12.29
N LEU A 192 5.25 -9.32 11.93
CA LEU A 192 4.93 -8.98 10.54
C LEU A 192 5.94 -7.99 9.97
N PHE A 193 6.22 -6.90 10.70
CA PHE A 193 7.19 -5.89 10.28
C PHE A 193 8.60 -6.49 10.11
N LEU A 194 9.08 -7.25 11.11
CA LEU A 194 10.39 -7.89 11.06
C LEU A 194 10.49 -8.91 9.92
N ALA A 195 9.43 -9.70 9.69
CA ALA A 195 9.39 -10.65 8.58
C ALA A 195 9.52 -9.96 7.22
N LEU A 196 8.80 -8.84 7.02
CA LEU A 196 8.88 -8.06 5.78
C LEU A 196 10.26 -7.38 5.62
N VAL A 197 10.82 -6.82 6.70
CA VAL A 197 12.18 -6.24 6.68
C VAL A 197 13.22 -7.30 6.35
N PHE A 198 13.12 -8.48 6.99
CA PHE A 198 14.03 -9.60 6.73
C PHE A 198 13.92 -10.10 5.29
N LEU A 199 12.69 -10.26 4.78
CA LEU A 199 12.41 -10.64 3.39
C LEU A 199 13.07 -9.64 2.42
N VAL A 200 12.80 -8.35 2.61
CA VAL A 200 13.36 -7.28 1.76
C VAL A 200 14.89 -7.25 1.84
N LYS A 201 15.47 -7.39 3.04
CA LYS A 201 16.94 -7.38 3.23
C LYS A 201 17.62 -8.53 2.49
N ASN A 202 17.08 -9.75 2.59
CA ASN A 202 17.66 -10.92 1.93
C ASN A 202 17.50 -10.85 0.40
N LEU A 203 16.36 -10.39 -0.08
CA LEU A 203 16.11 -10.22 -1.52
C LEU A 203 16.95 -9.09 -2.11
N LYS A 204 17.16 -7.98 -1.38
CA LYS A 204 18.04 -6.89 -1.83
C LYS A 204 19.45 -7.37 -2.17
N GLY A 205 20.10 -8.14 -1.29
CA GLY A 205 21.47 -8.59 -1.51
C GLY A 205 21.64 -9.46 -2.76
N ALA A 206 20.66 -10.34 -3.04
CA ALA A 206 20.73 -11.27 -4.15
C ALA A 206 20.28 -10.68 -5.50
N VAL A 207 19.31 -9.76 -5.47
CA VAL A 207 18.61 -9.29 -6.68
C VAL A 207 19.12 -7.92 -7.15
N LEU A 208 19.45 -7.00 -6.24
CA LEU A 208 19.84 -5.64 -6.62
C LEU A 208 21.12 -5.59 -7.44
N SER A 209 22.16 -6.32 -7.03
CA SER A 209 23.44 -6.34 -7.75
C SER A 209 23.30 -6.90 -9.17
N ARG A 210 22.36 -7.82 -9.38
CA ARG A 210 22.04 -8.36 -10.72
C ARG A 210 21.18 -7.39 -11.53
N LEU A 211 20.24 -6.69 -10.87
CA LEU A 211 19.36 -5.73 -11.53
C LEU A 211 20.14 -4.51 -12.03
N GLU A 212 21.09 -3.97 -11.27
CA GLU A 212 21.89 -2.80 -11.68
C GLU A 212 22.61 -3.02 -13.03
N GLY A 213 23.13 -4.20 -13.28
CA GLY A 213 23.76 -4.55 -14.57
C GLY A 213 22.77 -4.67 -15.73
N LEU A 214 21.52 -5.03 -15.47
CA LEU A 214 20.47 -5.20 -16.48
C LEU A 214 19.68 -3.93 -16.77
N PHE A 215 19.73 -2.93 -15.89
CA PHE A 215 18.92 -1.71 -16.00
C PHE A 215 19.19 -0.90 -17.28
N SER A 216 20.41 -0.91 -17.81
CA SER A 216 20.75 -0.03 -18.94
C SER A 216 20.43 -0.60 -20.32
N THR A 217 20.44 -1.92 -20.48
CA THR A 217 20.37 -2.57 -21.79
C THR A 217 19.11 -3.38 -22.04
N VAL A 218 18.59 -4.08 -21.01
CA VAL A 218 17.48 -5.02 -21.15
C VAL A 218 16.15 -4.40 -20.73
N PHE A 219 16.10 -3.79 -19.54
CA PHE A 219 14.83 -3.37 -18.91
C PHE A 219 14.12 -2.20 -19.61
N PHE A 220 14.84 -1.39 -20.38
CA PHE A 220 14.28 -0.21 -21.05
C PHE A 220 14.33 -0.29 -22.56
N ARG A 221 14.36 -1.50 -23.13
CA ARG A 221 14.37 -1.71 -24.59
C ARG A 221 13.11 -1.11 -25.25
N ASN A 222 11.95 -1.35 -24.65
CA ASN A 222 10.67 -0.75 -25.06
C ASN A 222 9.75 -0.57 -23.84
N ASP A 223 8.60 0.08 -24.03
CA ASP A 223 7.66 0.40 -22.94
C ASP A 223 7.09 -0.86 -22.28
N PHE A 224 6.79 -1.91 -23.05
CA PHE A 224 6.24 -3.17 -22.53
C PHE A 224 7.29 -3.93 -21.68
N VAL A 225 8.52 -4.01 -22.14
CA VAL A 225 9.61 -4.62 -21.37
C VAL A 225 9.88 -3.82 -20.10
N ALA A 226 9.85 -2.48 -20.16
CA ALA A 226 10.00 -1.65 -18.96
C ALA A 226 8.89 -1.91 -17.94
N TRP A 227 7.65 -2.03 -18.40
CA TRP A 227 6.49 -2.36 -17.57
C TRP A 227 6.63 -3.73 -16.90
N LEU A 228 6.93 -4.79 -17.66
CA LEU A 228 7.20 -6.12 -17.13
C LEU A 228 8.37 -6.11 -16.15
N SER A 229 9.45 -5.39 -16.46
CA SER A 229 10.61 -5.28 -15.57
C SER A 229 10.24 -4.62 -14.24
N GLY A 230 9.34 -3.63 -14.24
CA GLY A 230 8.77 -3.05 -13.02
C GLY A 230 8.02 -4.08 -12.18
N ILE A 231 7.15 -4.88 -12.81
CA ILE A 231 6.41 -5.96 -12.14
C ILE A 231 7.39 -6.95 -11.52
N PHE A 232 8.27 -7.55 -12.33
CA PHE A 232 9.20 -8.59 -11.86
C PHE A 232 10.18 -8.08 -10.82
N SER A 233 10.71 -6.86 -10.96
CA SER A 233 11.59 -6.25 -9.98
C SER A 233 10.88 -6.10 -8.64
N THR A 234 9.63 -5.63 -8.63
CA THR A 234 8.87 -5.46 -7.40
C THR A 234 8.47 -6.78 -6.77
N ILE A 235 8.03 -7.77 -7.55
CA ILE A 235 7.75 -9.12 -7.05
C ILE A 235 9.00 -9.73 -6.43
N SER A 236 10.16 -9.58 -7.09
CA SER A 236 11.42 -10.14 -6.60
C SER A 236 11.91 -9.49 -5.32
N VAL A 237 11.74 -8.17 -5.18
CA VAL A 237 12.16 -7.39 -4.00
C VAL A 237 11.07 -7.35 -2.92
N GLN A 238 9.81 -7.68 -3.26
CA GLN A 238 8.61 -7.57 -2.41
C GLN A 238 8.40 -6.16 -1.85
N SER A 239 8.87 -5.13 -2.61
CA SER A 239 8.79 -3.73 -2.17
C SER A 239 8.83 -2.78 -3.37
N SER A 240 7.70 -2.17 -3.71
CA SER A 240 7.67 -1.12 -4.74
C SER A 240 8.40 0.14 -4.29
N SER A 241 8.39 0.48 -2.99
CA SER A 241 9.15 1.62 -2.48
C SER A 241 10.65 1.50 -2.79
N VAL A 242 11.20 0.28 -2.64
CA VAL A 242 12.61 0.02 -3.00
C VAL A 242 12.82 0.09 -4.51
N THR A 243 11.98 -0.61 -5.27
CA THR A 243 12.08 -0.70 -6.74
C THR A 243 11.97 0.68 -7.39
N THR A 244 10.98 1.47 -7.00
CA THR A 244 10.77 2.82 -7.54
C THR A 244 11.82 3.82 -7.06
N SER A 245 12.29 3.70 -5.82
CA SER A 245 13.35 4.56 -5.27
C SER A 245 14.68 4.37 -5.98
N LEU A 246 15.01 3.16 -6.45
CA LEU A 246 16.19 2.91 -7.27
C LEU A 246 16.14 3.65 -8.61
N MET A 247 14.95 3.80 -9.19
CA MET A 247 14.80 4.53 -10.46
C MET A 247 15.06 6.03 -10.31
N VAL A 248 14.87 6.59 -9.12
CA VAL A 248 15.03 8.02 -8.86
C VAL A 248 16.46 8.51 -9.17
N PRO A 249 17.53 7.96 -8.57
CA PRO A 249 18.90 8.38 -8.90
C PRO A 249 19.30 8.02 -10.34
N ILE A 250 18.83 6.91 -10.91
CA ILE A 250 19.13 6.47 -12.28
C ILE A 250 18.59 7.50 -13.30
N VAL A 251 17.35 7.95 -13.15
CA VAL A 251 16.77 9.02 -13.95
C VAL A 251 17.44 10.36 -13.64
N GLY A 252 17.78 10.61 -12.36
CA GLY A 252 18.52 11.79 -11.93
C GLY A 252 19.86 11.94 -12.65
N ALA A 253 20.64 10.87 -12.72
CA ALA A 253 21.90 10.81 -13.47
C ALA A 253 21.71 10.96 -14.99
N GLY A 254 20.50 10.70 -15.48
CA GLY A 254 20.17 10.79 -16.90
C GLY A 254 20.42 9.49 -17.68
N ALA A 255 20.70 8.39 -17.00
CA ALA A 255 20.87 7.08 -17.60
C ALA A 255 19.58 6.56 -18.23
N VAL A 256 18.42 6.87 -17.62
CA VAL A 256 17.10 6.52 -18.17
C VAL A 256 16.27 7.79 -18.39
N LYS A 257 15.62 7.88 -19.56
CA LYS A 257 14.71 8.99 -19.87
C LYS A 257 13.40 8.84 -19.06
N LEU A 258 12.85 9.95 -18.58
CA LEU A 258 11.61 9.97 -17.77
C LEU A 258 10.43 9.24 -18.45
N LYS A 259 10.29 9.38 -19.79
CA LYS A 259 9.24 8.68 -20.54
C LYS A 259 9.36 7.16 -20.47
N ARG A 260 10.58 6.62 -20.43
CA ARG A 260 10.83 5.17 -20.32
C ARG A 260 10.72 4.65 -18.87
N ALA A 261 11.02 5.51 -17.89
CA ALA A 261 10.82 5.18 -16.48
C ALA A 261 9.33 5.05 -16.12
N PHE A 262 8.44 5.73 -16.83
CA PHE A 262 7.02 5.76 -16.52
C PHE A 262 6.34 4.38 -16.57
N PRO A 263 6.45 3.57 -17.66
CA PRO A 263 5.89 2.22 -17.68
C PRO A 263 6.45 1.33 -16.56
N PHE A 264 7.75 1.45 -16.26
CA PHE A 264 8.38 0.72 -15.15
C PHE A 264 7.72 1.06 -13.80
N MET A 265 7.44 2.35 -13.53
CA MET A 265 6.76 2.78 -12.30
C MET A 265 5.34 2.20 -12.20
N LEU A 266 4.59 2.22 -13.30
CA LEU A 266 3.27 1.61 -13.36
C LEU A 266 3.31 0.09 -13.11
N GLY A 267 4.28 -0.60 -13.73
CA GLY A 267 4.50 -2.03 -13.50
C GLY A 267 4.88 -2.33 -12.05
N ALA A 268 5.70 -1.50 -11.42
CA ALA A 268 6.08 -1.66 -10.02
C ALA A 268 4.87 -1.60 -9.08
N ASN A 269 3.87 -0.76 -9.36
CA ASN A 269 2.62 -0.71 -8.61
C ASN A 269 1.85 -2.04 -8.69
N ILE A 270 1.73 -2.64 -9.89
CA ILE A 270 1.12 -3.97 -10.04
C ILE A 270 1.90 -5.03 -9.26
N GLY A 271 3.24 -5.02 -9.35
CA GLY A 271 4.07 -5.98 -8.63
C GLY A 271 3.87 -5.97 -7.11
N THR A 272 3.48 -4.82 -6.53
CA THR A 272 3.19 -4.70 -5.08
C THR A 272 1.97 -5.53 -4.67
N THR A 273 1.00 -5.72 -5.55
CA THR A 273 -0.25 -6.43 -5.24
C THR A 273 -0.03 -7.90 -4.89
N VAL A 274 1.05 -8.49 -5.39
CA VAL A 274 1.42 -9.88 -5.08
C VAL A 274 1.65 -10.07 -3.57
N THR A 275 2.20 -9.09 -2.87
CA THR A 275 2.37 -9.16 -1.41
C THR A 275 1.01 -9.22 -0.70
N GLY A 276 0.04 -8.43 -1.16
CA GLY A 276 -1.34 -8.47 -0.65
C GLY A 276 -2.02 -9.82 -0.92
N LEU A 277 -1.85 -10.39 -2.12
CA LEU A 277 -2.38 -11.72 -2.44
C LEU A 277 -1.78 -12.81 -1.55
N ILE A 278 -0.46 -12.77 -1.31
CA ILE A 278 0.21 -13.70 -0.38
C ILE A 278 -0.36 -13.54 1.04
N ALA A 279 -0.58 -12.31 1.50
CA ALA A 279 -1.17 -12.05 2.82
C ALA A 279 -2.60 -12.60 2.93
N ALA A 280 -3.42 -12.44 1.89
CA ALA A 280 -4.77 -12.98 1.84
C ALA A 280 -4.76 -14.52 1.84
N LEU A 281 -3.88 -15.14 1.06
CA LEU A 281 -3.75 -16.60 1.01
C LEU A 281 -3.19 -17.19 2.31
N ALA A 282 -2.42 -16.43 3.07
CA ALA A 282 -1.95 -16.85 4.41
C ALA A 282 -3.09 -16.98 5.42
N ASN A 283 -4.17 -16.23 5.26
CA ASN A 283 -5.39 -16.35 6.08
C ASN A 283 -6.64 -16.19 5.17
N PRO A 284 -6.94 -17.20 4.33
CA PRO A 284 -7.95 -17.07 3.29
C PRO A 284 -9.34 -16.99 3.90
N THR A 285 -9.93 -15.81 3.81
CA THR A 285 -11.35 -15.55 3.96
C THR A 285 -11.82 -14.91 2.66
N SER A 286 -13.08 -15.09 2.27
CA SER A 286 -13.64 -14.45 1.09
C SER A 286 -13.36 -12.94 1.10
N ALA A 287 -13.58 -12.28 2.23
CA ALA A 287 -13.33 -10.86 2.42
C ALA A 287 -11.85 -10.45 2.22
N ALA A 288 -10.90 -11.22 2.78
CA ALA A 288 -9.48 -10.92 2.63
C ALA A 288 -9.02 -11.05 1.16
N VAL A 289 -9.50 -12.09 0.47
CA VAL A 289 -9.19 -12.31 -0.96
C VAL A 289 -9.83 -11.21 -1.80
N THR A 290 -11.06 -10.81 -1.50
CA THR A 290 -11.75 -9.68 -2.17
C THR A 290 -10.92 -8.41 -2.07
N VAL A 291 -10.43 -8.04 -0.89
CA VAL A 291 -9.59 -6.84 -0.72
C VAL A 291 -8.26 -6.95 -1.46
N ALA A 292 -7.63 -8.12 -1.47
CA ALA A 292 -6.40 -8.34 -2.24
C ALA A 292 -6.63 -8.19 -3.75
N ILE A 293 -7.75 -8.71 -4.27
CA ILE A 293 -8.15 -8.55 -5.67
C ILE A 293 -8.53 -7.10 -5.97
N ALA A 294 -9.22 -6.40 -5.07
CA ALA A 294 -9.51 -4.96 -5.20
C ALA A 294 -8.21 -4.14 -5.32
N HIS A 295 -7.16 -4.50 -4.58
CA HIS A 295 -5.83 -3.89 -4.72
C HIS A 295 -5.24 -4.12 -6.13
N VAL A 296 -5.36 -5.34 -6.67
CA VAL A 296 -4.96 -5.63 -8.06
C VAL A 296 -5.75 -4.76 -9.04
N LEU A 297 -7.07 -4.74 -8.91
CA LEU A 297 -7.96 -3.98 -9.80
C LEU A 297 -7.66 -2.47 -9.75
N PHE A 298 -7.40 -1.91 -8.56
CA PHE A 298 -7.00 -0.52 -8.41
C PHE A 298 -5.72 -0.21 -9.21
N ASN A 299 -4.67 -1.03 -9.07
CA ASN A 299 -3.42 -0.81 -9.80
C ASN A 299 -3.55 -1.12 -11.30
N CYS A 300 -4.40 -2.05 -11.69
CA CYS A 300 -4.74 -2.26 -13.10
C CYS A 300 -5.47 -1.04 -13.68
N SER A 301 -6.41 -0.46 -12.94
CA SER A 301 -7.12 0.77 -13.34
C SER A 301 -6.15 1.95 -13.50
N ASP A 302 -5.21 2.12 -12.55
CA ASP A 302 -4.12 3.10 -12.65
C ASP A 302 -3.35 2.94 -13.97
N ASN A 303 -2.98 1.71 -14.31
CA ASN A 303 -2.27 1.43 -15.55
C ASN A 303 -3.12 1.66 -16.81
N LEU A 304 -4.39 1.23 -16.79
CA LEU A 304 -5.31 1.39 -17.93
C LEU A 304 -5.60 2.86 -18.22
N ILE A 305 -5.71 3.70 -17.19
CA ILE A 305 -5.97 5.13 -17.33
C ILE A 305 -4.70 5.85 -17.79
N TRP A 306 -3.58 5.65 -17.09
CA TRP A 306 -2.42 6.51 -17.27
C TRP A 306 -1.42 6.03 -18.33
N TYR A 307 -1.43 4.78 -18.72
CA TYR A 307 -0.56 4.35 -19.82
C TYR A 307 -0.92 5.04 -21.14
N PRO A 308 -2.18 5.08 -21.59
CA PRO A 308 -2.57 5.86 -22.77
C PRO A 308 -2.50 7.37 -22.53
N LEU A 309 -2.87 7.85 -21.34
CA LEU A 309 -2.87 9.27 -20.98
C LEU A 309 -1.54 9.74 -20.37
N ARG A 310 -0.45 9.01 -20.56
CA ARG A 310 0.87 9.24 -19.95
C ARG A 310 1.43 10.65 -20.10
N LYS A 311 0.96 11.41 -21.08
CA LYS A 311 1.37 12.80 -21.26
C LYS A 311 0.97 13.69 -20.07
N ILE A 312 -0.15 13.38 -19.40
CA ILE A 312 -0.67 14.15 -18.26
C ILE A 312 0.25 14.01 -17.03
N PRO A 313 0.44 12.81 -16.43
CA PRO A 313 1.29 12.67 -15.25
C PRO A 313 2.75 13.04 -15.52
N ILE A 314 3.27 12.77 -16.74
CA ILE A 314 4.63 13.18 -17.13
C ILE A 314 4.75 14.71 -17.18
N ARG A 315 3.74 15.43 -17.72
CA ARG A 315 3.75 16.91 -17.77
C ARG A 315 3.70 17.51 -16.36
N ILE A 316 2.80 17.03 -15.52
CA ILE A 316 2.65 17.48 -14.11
C ILE A 316 3.98 17.28 -13.38
N SER A 317 4.55 16.06 -13.43
CA SER A 317 5.83 15.73 -12.79
C SER A 317 6.99 16.63 -13.25
N LYS A 318 7.08 16.91 -14.56
CA LYS A 318 8.09 17.82 -15.11
C LYS A 318 7.89 19.26 -14.68
N SER A 319 6.66 19.75 -14.68
CA SER A 319 6.35 21.14 -14.34
C SER A 319 6.63 21.39 -12.85
N TYR A 320 6.15 20.49 -11.99
CA TYR A 320 6.38 20.63 -10.55
C TYR A 320 7.85 20.45 -10.17
N SER A 321 8.56 19.50 -10.78
CA SER A 321 9.99 19.32 -10.57
C SER A 321 10.82 20.51 -11.04
N ALA A 322 10.39 21.21 -12.07
CA ALA A 322 11.02 22.46 -12.52
C ALA A 322 10.84 23.56 -11.46
N LEU A 323 9.65 23.70 -10.86
CA LEU A 323 9.37 24.61 -9.76
C LEU A 323 10.22 24.25 -8.53
N ALA A 324 10.19 23.01 -8.08
CA ALA A 324 10.98 22.52 -6.96
C ALA A 324 12.50 22.70 -7.17
N SER A 325 12.98 22.60 -8.41
CA SER A 325 14.40 22.80 -8.72
C SER A 325 14.83 24.28 -8.71
N ARG A 326 13.88 25.22 -8.85
CA ARG A 326 14.13 26.66 -8.68
C ARG A 326 14.18 27.05 -7.21
N SER A 327 13.27 26.52 -6.41
CA SER A 327 13.24 26.73 -4.96
C SER A 327 12.87 25.42 -4.26
N LYS A 328 13.81 24.89 -3.50
CA LYS A 328 13.70 23.59 -2.79
C LYS A 328 12.53 23.55 -1.81
N LYS A 329 12.06 24.72 -1.32
CA LYS A 329 10.88 24.80 -0.44
C LYS A 329 9.65 24.12 -1.02
N TRP A 330 9.45 24.15 -2.35
CA TRP A 330 8.32 23.52 -2.99
C TRP A 330 8.35 21.98 -2.90
N ALA A 331 9.55 21.38 -2.85
CA ALA A 331 9.67 19.94 -2.61
C ALA A 331 9.21 19.56 -1.19
N PHE A 332 9.61 20.35 -0.18
CA PHE A 332 9.19 20.12 1.20
C PHE A 332 7.71 20.45 1.43
N ILE A 333 7.19 21.51 0.77
CA ILE A 333 5.75 21.84 0.82
C ILE A 333 4.93 20.66 0.25
N PHE A 334 5.32 20.10 -0.89
CA PHE A 334 4.60 18.95 -1.45
C PHE A 334 4.61 17.75 -0.49
N LEU A 335 5.77 17.41 0.07
CA LEU A 335 5.88 16.33 1.04
C LEU A 335 5.03 16.59 2.29
N GLY A 336 5.17 17.77 2.90
CA GLY A 336 4.43 18.12 4.11
C GLY A 336 2.92 18.16 3.87
N VAL A 337 2.48 18.82 2.80
CA VAL A 337 1.05 18.98 2.50
C VAL A 337 0.43 17.64 2.12
N MET A 338 1.00 16.90 1.18
CA MET A 338 0.36 15.69 0.65
C MET A 338 0.39 14.50 1.61
N PHE A 339 1.42 14.39 2.43
CA PHE A 339 1.62 13.18 3.25
C PHE A 339 1.45 13.41 4.76
N VAL A 340 1.30 14.67 5.20
CA VAL A 340 1.09 14.99 6.62
C VAL A 340 -0.14 15.89 6.79
N VAL A 341 -0.13 17.09 6.19
CA VAL A 341 -1.17 18.12 6.46
C VAL A 341 -2.55 17.70 5.93
N LEU A 342 -2.64 17.31 4.65
CA LEU A 342 -3.88 16.84 4.05
C LEU A 342 -4.46 15.62 4.76
N PRO A 343 -3.68 14.55 5.02
CA PRO A 343 -4.19 13.42 5.78
C PRO A 343 -4.60 13.79 7.22
N ALA A 344 -3.83 14.63 7.92
CA ALA A 344 -4.19 15.06 9.28
C ALA A 344 -5.48 15.87 9.29
N ILE A 345 -5.63 16.83 8.37
CA ILE A 345 -6.88 17.59 8.21
C ILE A 345 -8.04 16.66 7.86
N GLY A 346 -7.83 15.71 6.95
CA GLY A 346 -8.84 14.73 6.58
C GLY A 346 -9.33 13.91 7.78
N LEU A 347 -8.43 13.47 8.65
CA LEU A 347 -8.79 12.76 9.87
C LEU A 347 -9.56 13.65 10.86
N ILE A 348 -9.13 14.90 11.07
CA ILE A 348 -9.83 15.85 11.94
C ILE A 348 -11.25 16.15 11.44
N ILE A 349 -11.39 16.39 10.13
CA ILE A 349 -12.71 16.63 9.52
C ILE A 349 -13.63 15.43 9.74
N THR A 350 -13.13 14.21 9.58
CA THR A 350 -13.96 13.01 9.80
C THR A 350 -14.36 12.81 11.26
N GLU A 351 -13.55 13.25 12.21
CA GLU A 351 -13.92 13.25 13.65
C GLU A 351 -15.04 14.24 13.94
N VAL A 352 -14.95 15.46 13.43
CA VAL A 352 -15.94 16.52 13.70
C VAL A 352 -17.30 16.19 13.09
N PHE A 353 -17.37 15.65 11.88
CA PHE A 353 -18.64 15.34 11.19
C PHE A 353 -19.32 14.04 11.64
N ILE A 354 -18.73 13.25 12.51
CA ILE A 354 -19.33 12.02 13.04
C ILE A 354 -20.00 12.28 14.39
N TYR A 355 -19.65 13.36 15.10
CA TYR A 355 -20.20 13.71 16.43
C TYR A 355 -21.34 14.74 16.39
N ASP A 356 -21.67 15.30 15.23
CA ASP A 356 -22.87 16.07 14.94
C ASP A 356 -23.92 15.21 14.20
#